data_ec8da983269f43bf89da5469e250214b
#
_entry.id   ec8da983269f43bf89da5469e250214b
#
_cell.length_a   1.000
_cell.length_b   1.000
_cell.length_c   1.000
_cell.angle_alpha   90.00
_cell.angle_beta   90.00
_cell.angle_gamma   90.00
#
_symmetry.space_group_name_H-M   'P 1'
#
loop_
_entity.id
_entity.type
_entity.pdbx_description
1 polymer ?
#
loop_
_entity_poly.entity_id
_entity_poly.type
_entity_poly.pdbx_seq_one_letter_code
_entity_poly.pdbx_strand_id
1 'polypeptide(L)'
;AFKTAWATLLGLDLLEGGARINSQIYPAIILGDLLGFITETQQAILASSGPTVLVSGITAPTLLIQGTADGLFTLAQAVTNAMLLEAAGTPVDMIWACGGHGVFLDPISPLQTPLLIDSTLDWLDKYVNGNELVPTGPRFEWFDQNGDYFFSDLLPSDPAFYGESLIVAGAGGFLPILPLLGGS
;
A
#
# COMPACT_ATOMS: atom_id res chain seq x y z
N ALA A 1 -1.09 -10.87 -10.24
CA ALA A 1 -2.29 -10.82 -11.07
C ALA A 1 -2.43 -9.44 -11.69
N PHE A 2 -2.93 -9.34 -12.93
CA PHE A 2 -3.21 -8.07 -13.58
C PHE A 2 -4.52 -7.50 -13.03
N LYS A 3 -4.52 -6.24 -12.60
CA LYS A 3 -5.69 -5.58 -12.01
C LYS A 3 -6.52 -4.92 -13.13
N THR A 4 -7.25 -5.73 -13.89
CA THR A 4 -8.00 -5.31 -15.08
C THR A 4 -8.91 -4.12 -14.82
N ALA A 5 -9.75 -4.17 -13.77
CA ALA A 5 -10.68 -3.09 -13.47
C ALA A 5 -9.98 -1.75 -13.24
N TRP A 6 -8.87 -1.75 -12.51
CA TRP A 6 -8.07 -0.54 -12.28
C TRP A 6 -7.34 -0.06 -13.53
N ALA A 7 -6.80 -0.98 -14.33
CA ALA A 7 -6.12 -0.63 -15.58
C ALA A 7 -7.09 0.03 -16.57
N THR A 8 -8.30 -0.51 -16.70
CA THR A 8 -9.35 0.05 -17.56
C THR A 8 -9.78 1.43 -17.08
N LEU A 9 -10.10 1.57 -15.77
CA LEU A 9 -10.56 2.84 -15.20
C LEU A 9 -9.51 3.94 -15.37
N LEU A 10 -8.28 3.70 -14.93
CA LEU A 10 -7.18 4.67 -15.03
C LEU A 10 -6.80 4.95 -16.49
N GLY A 11 -6.85 3.93 -17.37
CA GLY A 11 -6.59 4.10 -18.79
C GLY A 11 -7.62 5.03 -19.46
N LEU A 12 -8.89 4.92 -19.12
CA LEU A 12 -9.95 5.80 -19.63
C LEU A 12 -9.79 7.23 -19.11
N ASP A 13 -9.59 7.40 -17.80
CA ASP A 13 -9.38 8.73 -17.20
C ASP A 13 -8.18 9.46 -17.81
N LEU A 14 -7.09 8.76 -18.07
CA LEU A 14 -5.90 9.31 -18.70
C LEU A 14 -6.17 9.73 -20.15
N LEU A 15 -6.96 8.97 -20.91
CA LEU A 15 -7.34 9.29 -22.27
C LEU A 15 -8.26 10.52 -22.33
N GLU A 16 -9.27 10.58 -21.45
CA GLU A 16 -10.19 11.71 -21.34
C GLU A 16 -9.46 12.99 -20.92
N GLY A 17 -8.49 12.89 -20.02
CA GLY A 17 -7.63 13.99 -19.59
C GLY A 17 -6.58 14.44 -20.62
N GLY A 18 -6.50 13.79 -21.77
CA GLY A 18 -5.50 14.09 -22.81
C GLY A 18 -4.06 13.76 -22.41
N ALA A 19 -3.87 12.86 -21.46
CA ALA A 19 -2.57 12.44 -20.99
C ALA A 19 -1.81 11.67 -22.07
N ARG A 20 -0.48 11.85 -22.09
CA ARG A 20 0.42 11.08 -22.97
C ARG A 20 1.02 9.92 -22.18
N ILE A 21 0.44 8.74 -22.34
CA ILE A 21 1.00 7.51 -21.80
C ILE A 21 2.19 7.08 -22.68
N ASN A 22 3.26 6.58 -22.05
CA ASN A 22 4.37 5.98 -22.78
C ASN A 22 3.86 4.88 -23.74
N SER A 23 4.20 4.97 -25.02
CA SER A 23 3.72 4.06 -26.06
C SER A 23 4.01 2.58 -25.80
N GLN A 24 5.02 2.28 -24.99
CA GLN A 24 5.34 0.90 -24.56
C GLN A 24 4.38 0.34 -23.51
N ILE A 25 3.64 1.21 -22.80
CA ILE A 25 2.66 0.81 -21.78
C ILE A 25 1.31 0.45 -22.39
N TYR A 26 0.91 1.07 -23.52
CA TYR A 26 -0.38 0.78 -24.15
C TYR A 26 -0.61 -0.71 -24.45
N PRO A 27 0.37 -1.46 -25.02
CA PRO A 27 0.18 -2.89 -25.27
C PRO A 27 -0.05 -3.68 -23.98
N ALA A 28 0.59 -3.28 -22.87
CA ALA A 28 0.40 -3.94 -21.57
C ALA A 28 -1.03 -3.72 -21.03
N ILE A 29 -1.58 -2.51 -21.17
CA ILE A 29 -2.96 -2.21 -20.76
C ILE A 29 -3.94 -3.03 -21.63
N ILE A 30 -3.85 -2.93 -22.95
CA ILE A 30 -4.77 -3.58 -23.88
C ILE A 30 -4.75 -5.11 -23.73
N LEU A 31 -3.56 -5.71 -23.72
CA LEU A 31 -3.44 -7.17 -23.59
C LEU A 31 -3.83 -7.65 -22.18
N GLY A 32 -3.48 -6.88 -21.15
CA GLY A 32 -3.88 -7.18 -19.80
C GLY A 32 -5.39 -7.17 -19.60
N ASP A 33 -6.08 -6.20 -20.21
CA ASP A 33 -7.56 -6.12 -20.18
C ASP A 33 -8.23 -7.27 -20.94
N LEU A 34 -7.66 -7.65 -22.09
CA LEU A 34 -8.23 -8.71 -22.94
C LEU A 34 -7.95 -10.12 -22.40
N LEU A 35 -6.75 -10.35 -21.86
CA LEU A 35 -6.25 -11.68 -21.52
C LEU A 35 -6.15 -11.93 -20.01
N GLY A 36 -6.27 -10.91 -19.18
CA GLY A 36 -6.09 -11.01 -17.72
C GLY A 36 -4.64 -11.23 -17.27
N PHE A 37 -3.69 -11.15 -18.19
CA PHE A 37 -2.25 -11.25 -17.89
C PHE A 37 -1.42 -10.39 -18.85
N ILE A 38 -0.18 -10.11 -18.46
CA ILE A 38 0.81 -9.41 -19.26
C ILE A 38 2.10 -10.23 -19.33
N THR A 39 2.84 -10.06 -20.41
CA THR A 39 4.12 -10.77 -20.63
C THR A 39 5.20 -10.29 -19.68
N GLU A 40 6.26 -11.09 -19.48
CA GLU A 40 7.42 -10.70 -18.67
C GLU A 40 8.07 -9.40 -19.17
N THR A 41 8.16 -9.20 -20.49
CA THR A 41 8.67 -7.95 -21.07
C THR A 41 7.82 -6.75 -20.66
N GLN A 42 6.49 -6.88 -20.71
CA GLN A 42 5.57 -5.82 -20.30
C GLN A 42 5.64 -5.57 -18.78
N GLN A 43 5.79 -6.63 -17.97
CA GLN A 43 6.02 -6.49 -16.54
C GLN A 43 7.31 -5.72 -16.24
N ALA A 44 8.40 -6.02 -16.95
CA ALA A 44 9.67 -5.32 -16.80
C ALA A 44 9.57 -3.83 -17.18
N ILE A 45 8.84 -3.48 -18.24
CA ILE A 45 8.58 -2.08 -18.62
C ILE A 45 7.81 -1.35 -17.53
N LEU A 46 6.75 -1.95 -17.00
CA LEU A 46 5.95 -1.35 -15.91
C LEU A 46 6.79 -1.21 -14.63
N ALA A 47 7.55 -2.24 -14.26
CA ALA A 47 8.42 -2.21 -13.09
C ALA A 47 9.50 -1.11 -13.19
N SER A 48 10.09 -0.93 -14.37
CA SER A 48 11.10 0.12 -14.60
C SER A 48 10.51 1.54 -14.58
N SER A 49 9.21 1.66 -14.76
CA SER A 49 8.46 2.93 -14.69
C SER A 49 7.96 3.26 -13.29
N GLY A 50 8.04 2.30 -12.35
CA GLY A 50 7.60 2.47 -10.98
C GLY A 50 8.66 3.09 -10.08
N PRO A 51 8.28 3.68 -8.94
CA PRO A 51 9.19 4.36 -8.02
C PRO A 51 10.04 3.39 -7.16
N THR A 52 9.78 2.10 -7.15
CA THR A 52 10.40 1.13 -6.23
C THR A 52 11.93 1.19 -6.21
N VAL A 53 12.54 1.37 -7.40
CA VAL A 53 14.00 1.47 -7.54
C VAL A 53 14.58 2.75 -6.93
N LEU A 54 13.75 3.73 -6.64
CA LEU A 54 14.14 5.03 -6.08
C LEU A 54 13.93 5.10 -4.56
N VAL A 55 13.14 4.21 -3.97
CA VAL A 55 12.76 4.24 -2.56
C VAL A 55 13.99 4.15 -1.65
N SER A 56 14.94 3.29 -1.96
CA SER A 56 16.20 3.16 -1.20
C SER A 56 17.10 4.41 -1.27
N GLY A 57 16.82 5.36 -2.15
CA GLY A 57 17.51 6.65 -2.23
C GLY A 57 16.86 7.75 -1.40
N ILE A 58 15.72 7.48 -0.76
CA ILE A 58 15.04 8.44 0.11
C ILE A 58 15.79 8.49 1.44
N THR A 59 16.29 9.67 1.81
CA THR A 59 17.00 9.92 3.08
C THR A 59 16.17 10.74 4.08
N ALA A 60 15.07 11.32 3.60
CA ALA A 60 14.16 12.07 4.48
C ALA A 60 13.33 11.10 5.33
N PRO A 61 13.19 11.36 6.66
CA PRO A 61 12.28 10.60 7.50
C PRO A 61 10.89 10.49 6.88
N THR A 62 10.32 9.28 6.86
CA THR A 62 9.11 8.96 6.07
C THR A 62 8.02 8.36 6.95
N LEU A 63 6.86 8.99 6.99
CA LEU A 63 5.63 8.42 7.55
C LEU A 63 4.81 7.80 6.42
N LEU A 64 4.58 6.49 6.48
CA LEU A 64 3.76 5.75 5.52
C LEU A 64 2.34 5.61 6.05
N ILE A 65 1.35 6.14 5.33
CA ILE A 65 -0.07 5.96 5.66
C ILE A 65 -0.71 5.16 4.55
N GLN A 66 -1.28 3.99 4.88
CA GLN A 66 -1.84 3.05 3.91
C GLN A 66 -3.25 2.63 4.27
N GLY A 67 -4.14 2.63 3.28
CA GLY A 67 -5.49 2.11 3.43
C GLY A 67 -5.53 0.58 3.49
N THR A 68 -6.24 0.01 4.47
CA THR A 68 -6.36 -1.45 4.64
C THR A 68 -7.21 -2.11 3.56
N ALA A 69 -8.18 -1.38 3.00
CA ALA A 69 -9.06 -1.82 1.93
C ALA A 69 -8.61 -1.35 0.53
N ASP A 70 -7.34 -0.98 0.37
CA ASP A 70 -6.84 -0.47 -0.89
C ASP A 70 -6.57 -1.60 -1.89
N GLY A 71 -7.44 -1.71 -2.90
CA GLY A 71 -7.28 -2.67 -4.00
C GLY A 71 -6.26 -2.23 -5.06
N LEU A 72 -5.92 -0.93 -5.12
CA LEU A 72 -4.94 -0.40 -6.09
C LEU A 72 -3.52 -0.47 -5.52
N PHE A 73 -3.30 0.08 -4.33
CA PHE A 73 -2.03 0.01 -3.60
C PHE A 73 -2.22 -0.82 -2.34
N THR A 74 -1.73 -2.05 -2.36
CA THR A 74 -1.95 -3.00 -1.26
C THR A 74 -1.02 -2.76 -0.08
N LEU A 75 -1.39 -3.28 1.10
CA LEU A 75 -0.55 -3.26 2.29
C LEU A 75 0.86 -3.84 2.03
N ALA A 76 0.97 -4.87 1.18
CA ALA A 76 2.26 -5.46 0.81
C ALA A 76 3.20 -4.45 0.15
N GLN A 77 2.68 -3.46 -0.59
CA GLN A 77 3.51 -2.42 -1.19
C GLN A 77 4.04 -1.43 -0.13
N ALA A 78 3.20 -1.07 0.84
CA ALA A 78 3.64 -0.24 1.98
C ALA A 78 4.71 -0.95 2.81
N VAL A 79 4.53 -2.25 3.10
CA VAL A 79 5.54 -3.07 3.79
C VAL A 79 6.84 -3.14 3.00
N THR A 80 6.77 -3.33 1.67
CA THR A 80 7.97 -3.33 0.81
C THR A 80 8.68 -1.99 0.85
N ASN A 81 7.96 -0.88 0.80
CA ASN A 81 8.56 0.45 0.91
C ASN A 81 9.22 0.66 2.28
N ALA A 82 8.58 0.24 3.37
CA ALA A 82 9.19 0.28 4.70
C ALA A 82 10.49 -0.52 4.77
N MET A 83 10.52 -1.75 4.26
CA MET A 83 11.73 -2.58 4.19
C MET A 83 12.87 -1.87 3.45
N LEU A 84 12.58 -1.23 2.32
CA LEU A 84 13.59 -0.52 1.52
C LEU A 84 14.12 0.73 2.24
N LEU A 85 13.24 1.47 2.93
CA LEU A 85 13.63 2.63 3.74
C LEU A 85 14.48 2.22 4.94
N GLU A 86 14.06 1.19 5.69
CA GLU A 86 14.82 0.65 6.83
C GLU A 86 16.20 0.16 6.39
N ALA A 87 16.28 -0.58 5.28
CA ALA A 87 17.54 -1.06 4.73
C ALA A 87 18.48 0.08 4.30
N ALA A 88 17.93 1.24 3.92
CA ALA A 88 18.68 2.46 3.63
C ALA A 88 19.05 3.27 4.88
N GLY A 89 18.59 2.88 6.07
CA GLY A 89 18.82 3.61 7.32
C GLY A 89 17.93 4.84 7.50
N THR A 90 16.86 4.95 6.71
CA THR A 90 15.90 6.07 6.79
C THR A 90 14.89 5.82 7.91
N PRO A 91 14.67 6.78 8.83
CA PRO A 91 13.60 6.68 9.81
C PRO A 91 12.25 6.49 9.12
N VAL A 92 11.49 5.47 9.52
CA VAL A 92 10.19 5.17 8.95
C VAL A 92 9.23 4.69 10.03
N ASP A 93 8.04 5.28 10.04
CA ASP A 93 6.88 4.82 10.80
C ASP A 93 5.72 4.57 9.84
N MET A 94 4.74 3.77 10.27
CA MET A 94 3.64 3.32 9.41
C MET A 94 2.31 3.36 10.14
N ILE A 95 1.26 3.81 9.44
CA ILE A 95 -0.13 3.73 9.93
C ILE A 95 -0.98 3.01 8.89
N TRP A 96 -1.72 1.97 9.33
CA TRP A 96 -2.77 1.37 8.52
C TRP A 96 -4.13 1.85 9.00
N ALA A 97 -4.87 2.46 8.10
CA ALA A 97 -6.18 3.04 8.38
C ALA A 97 -7.26 2.42 7.50
N CYS A 98 -8.49 2.35 7.99
CA CYS A 98 -9.62 1.95 7.18
C CYS A 98 -9.80 2.92 6.03
N GLY A 99 -9.79 2.43 4.80
CA GLY A 99 -9.89 3.23 3.58
C GLY A 99 -9.07 2.68 2.44
N GLY A 100 -8.96 3.45 1.37
CA GLY A 100 -8.21 3.10 0.16
C GLY A 100 -8.87 3.60 -1.11
N HIS A 101 -8.35 3.16 -2.26
CA HIS A 101 -8.94 3.42 -3.57
C HIS A 101 -10.08 2.42 -3.83
N GLY A 102 -11.29 2.84 -3.72
CA GLY A 102 -12.47 2.02 -3.95
C GLY A 102 -13.50 2.11 -2.83
N VAL A 103 -14.53 1.26 -2.93
CA VAL A 103 -15.60 1.20 -1.93
C VAL A 103 -15.18 0.24 -0.82
N PHE A 104 -15.30 0.66 0.41
CA PHE A 104 -15.11 -0.16 1.60
C PHE A 104 -16.34 -0.01 2.50
N LEU A 105 -16.64 -1.07 3.25
CA LEU A 105 -17.85 -1.17 4.08
C LEU A 105 -17.52 -1.33 5.57
N ASP A 106 -16.26 -1.44 5.91
CA ASP A 106 -15.82 -1.57 7.29
C ASP A 106 -16.10 -0.29 8.08
N PRO A 107 -16.41 -0.40 9.37
CA PRO A 107 -16.64 0.77 10.21
C PRO A 107 -15.35 1.60 10.34
N ILE A 108 -15.48 2.91 10.19
CA ILE A 108 -14.38 3.84 10.44
C ILE A 108 -14.41 4.24 11.91
N SER A 109 -13.32 3.97 12.61
CA SER A 109 -13.17 4.42 14.00
C SER A 109 -13.24 5.95 14.09
N PRO A 110 -13.97 6.51 15.05
CA PRO A 110 -13.96 7.95 15.29
C PRO A 110 -12.58 8.48 15.71
N LEU A 111 -11.69 7.59 16.17
CA LEU A 111 -10.30 7.92 16.52
C LEU A 111 -9.39 8.03 15.29
N GLN A 112 -9.77 7.44 14.14
CA GLN A 112 -8.89 7.35 12.99
C GLN A 112 -8.50 8.72 12.42
N THR A 113 -9.46 9.58 12.17
CA THR A 113 -9.17 10.91 11.58
C THR A 113 -8.30 11.78 12.49
N PRO A 114 -8.61 11.93 13.79
CA PRO A 114 -7.69 12.61 14.70
C PRO A 114 -6.29 12.02 14.71
N LEU A 115 -6.15 10.69 14.83
CA LEU A 115 -4.85 10.03 14.83
C LEU A 115 -4.04 10.38 13.57
N LEU A 116 -4.63 10.25 12.38
CA LEU A 116 -3.93 10.54 11.12
C LEU A 116 -3.46 11.99 11.04
N ILE A 117 -4.29 12.93 11.49
CA ILE A 117 -3.95 14.35 11.49
C ILE A 117 -2.82 14.61 12.50
N ASP A 118 -2.98 14.18 13.74
CA ASP A 118 -2.03 14.44 14.81
C ASP A 118 -0.67 13.80 14.51
N SER A 119 -0.64 12.51 14.11
CA SER A 119 0.60 11.83 13.72
C SER A 119 1.30 12.51 12.55
N THR A 120 0.54 13.01 11.57
CA THR A 120 1.12 13.75 10.43
C THR A 120 1.73 15.07 10.88
N LEU A 121 1.02 15.82 11.72
CA LEU A 121 1.50 17.13 12.22
C LEU A 121 2.72 16.95 13.13
N ASP A 122 2.70 15.98 14.04
CA ASP A 122 3.82 15.68 14.93
C ASP A 122 5.04 15.23 14.13
N TRP A 123 4.87 14.41 13.11
CA TRP A 123 5.93 14.01 12.19
C TRP A 123 6.58 15.21 11.49
N LEU A 124 5.75 16.10 10.94
CA LEU A 124 6.22 17.31 10.27
C LEU A 124 6.88 18.29 11.26
N ASP A 125 6.31 18.44 12.46
CA ASP A 125 6.90 19.33 13.47
C ASP A 125 8.28 18.84 13.90
N LYS A 126 8.44 17.53 14.11
CA LYS A 126 9.73 16.95 14.46
C LYS A 126 10.75 17.06 13.34
N TYR A 127 10.42 16.59 12.14
CA TYR A 127 11.42 16.38 11.09
C TYR A 127 11.57 17.55 10.11
N VAL A 128 10.56 18.41 9.99
CA VAL A 128 10.63 19.61 9.13
C VAL A 128 10.92 20.86 9.94
N ASN A 129 10.24 21.03 11.08
CA ASN A 129 10.47 22.19 11.96
C ASN A 129 11.66 21.98 12.92
N GLY A 130 12.16 20.77 13.07
CA GLY A 130 13.31 20.45 13.95
C GLY A 130 12.94 20.40 15.43
N ASN A 131 11.69 20.16 15.77
CA ASN A 131 11.24 20.09 17.17
C ASN A 131 11.50 18.69 17.74
N GLU A 132 12.70 18.44 18.24
CA GLU A 132 13.12 17.13 18.77
C GLU A 132 12.31 16.68 20.01
N LEU A 133 11.52 17.55 20.63
CA LEU A 133 10.73 17.21 21.81
C LEU A 133 9.36 16.59 21.43
N VAL A 134 8.96 16.66 20.18
CA VAL A 134 7.69 16.07 19.72
C VAL A 134 7.86 14.56 19.57
N PRO A 135 7.04 13.75 20.27
CA PRO A 135 7.02 12.31 20.07
C PRO A 135 6.30 11.98 18.77
N THR A 136 6.79 11.00 18.01
CA THR A 136 6.13 10.53 16.78
C THR A 136 5.22 9.32 16.99
N GLY A 137 5.01 8.92 18.25
CA GLY A 137 4.19 7.75 18.59
C GLY A 137 4.92 6.41 18.41
N PRO A 138 4.20 5.31 18.41
CA PRO A 138 4.70 3.98 18.08
C PRO A 138 5.14 3.89 16.61
N ARG A 139 6.06 2.97 16.31
CA ARG A 139 6.54 2.79 14.93
C ARG A 139 5.48 2.28 13.97
N PHE A 140 4.50 1.53 14.47
CA PHE A 140 3.38 1.01 13.69
C PHE A 140 2.08 1.12 14.45
N GLU A 141 1.07 1.67 13.79
CA GLU A 141 -0.28 1.84 14.32
C GLU A 141 -1.29 1.32 13.30
N TRP A 142 -2.39 0.70 13.77
CA TRP A 142 -3.42 0.26 12.84
C TRP A 142 -4.80 0.18 13.46
N PHE A 143 -5.80 0.25 12.59
CA PHE A 143 -7.18 -0.06 12.89
C PHE A 143 -7.55 -1.39 12.24
N ASP A 144 -8.20 -2.28 13.00
CA ASP A 144 -8.72 -3.53 12.47
C ASP A 144 -10.06 -3.33 11.73
N GLN A 145 -10.63 -4.41 11.24
CA GLN A 145 -11.93 -4.40 10.53
C GLN A 145 -13.14 -4.02 11.42
N ASN A 146 -12.98 -3.99 12.74
CA ASN A 146 -14.01 -3.53 13.69
C ASN A 146 -13.83 -2.06 14.05
N GLY A 147 -12.75 -1.43 13.62
CA GLY A 147 -12.37 -0.07 13.98
C GLY A 147 -11.64 0.02 15.34
N ASP A 148 -11.16 -1.11 15.86
CA ASP A 148 -10.36 -1.13 17.08
C ASP A 148 -8.91 -0.73 16.76
N TYR A 149 -8.32 0.08 17.65
CA TYR A 149 -6.97 0.62 17.50
C TYR A 149 -5.94 -0.27 18.18
N PHE A 150 -4.83 -0.49 17.48
CA PHE A 150 -3.68 -1.25 17.93
C PHE A 150 -2.38 -0.54 17.57
N PHE A 151 -1.29 -0.90 18.24
CA PHE A 151 0.05 -0.38 17.95
C PHE A 151 1.16 -1.37 18.26
N SER A 152 2.34 -1.13 17.69
CA SER A 152 3.56 -1.91 17.91
C SER A 152 4.80 -1.05 17.71
N ASP A 153 5.89 -1.38 18.42
CA ASP A 153 7.22 -0.81 18.17
C ASP A 153 7.98 -1.55 17.05
N LEU A 154 7.37 -2.59 16.48
CA LEU A 154 7.88 -3.32 15.33
C LEU A 154 7.01 -3.02 14.11
N LEU A 155 7.64 -2.78 12.97
CA LEU A 155 6.94 -2.67 11.69
C LEU A 155 6.54 -4.05 11.16
N PRO A 156 5.49 -4.17 10.32
CA PRO A 156 5.16 -5.40 9.61
C PRO A 156 6.25 -5.90 8.65
N SER A 157 7.28 -5.11 8.40
CA SER A 157 8.51 -5.49 7.69
C SER A 157 9.44 -6.36 8.55
N ASP A 158 9.37 -6.26 9.87
CA ASP A 158 10.18 -7.06 10.80
C ASP A 158 9.55 -8.45 10.98
N PRO A 159 10.30 -9.54 10.72
CA PRO A 159 9.79 -10.90 10.95
C PRO A 159 9.32 -11.17 12.38
N ALA A 160 9.89 -10.50 13.39
CA ALA A 160 9.49 -10.65 14.79
C ALA A 160 8.07 -10.08 15.08
N PHE A 161 7.55 -9.21 14.22
CA PHE A 161 6.19 -8.68 14.35
C PHE A 161 5.12 -9.78 14.34
N TYR A 162 5.31 -10.82 13.53
CA TYR A 162 4.31 -11.88 13.36
C TYR A 162 4.39 -12.98 14.43
N GLY A 163 5.40 -12.97 15.30
CA GLY A 163 5.61 -14.02 16.27
C GLY A 163 5.99 -15.36 15.63
N GLU A 164 5.71 -16.47 16.36
CA GLU A 164 6.02 -17.82 15.87
C GLU A 164 5.04 -18.26 14.78
N SER A 165 5.58 -18.88 13.72
CA SER A 165 4.78 -19.42 12.63
C SER A 165 4.00 -20.66 13.08
N LEU A 166 2.67 -20.64 12.88
CA LEU A 166 1.83 -21.82 13.06
C LEU A 166 1.64 -22.52 11.71
N ILE A 167 2.06 -23.79 11.64
CA ILE A 167 1.80 -24.61 10.46
C ILE A 167 0.52 -25.41 10.70
N VAL A 168 -0.52 -25.09 9.94
CA VAL A 168 -1.79 -25.80 9.98
C VAL A 168 -1.94 -26.62 8.70
N ALA A 169 -2.08 -27.94 8.84
CA ALA A 169 -2.42 -28.79 7.73
C ALA A 169 -3.95 -28.82 7.57
N GLY A 170 -4.43 -28.49 6.38
CA GLY A 170 -5.85 -28.55 6.03
C GLY A 170 -6.07 -29.20 4.68
N ALA A 171 -7.24 -29.81 4.48
CA ALA A 171 -7.67 -30.23 3.15
C ALA A 171 -8.05 -28.97 2.37
N GLY A 172 -7.41 -28.76 1.22
CA GLY A 172 -7.78 -27.67 0.31
C GLY A 172 -9.23 -27.81 -0.15
N GLY A 173 -9.93 -26.69 -0.25
CA GLY A 173 -11.26 -26.60 -0.82
C GLY A 173 -11.26 -25.84 -2.14
N PHE A 174 -12.32 -26.02 -2.94
CA PHE A 174 -12.52 -25.22 -4.15
C PHE A 174 -13.24 -23.92 -3.76
N LEU A 175 -12.60 -22.78 -3.99
CA LEU A 175 -13.22 -21.47 -3.81
C LEU A 175 -13.65 -20.93 -5.17
N PRO A 176 -14.96 -20.91 -5.51
CA PRO A 176 -15.39 -20.31 -6.77
C PRO A 176 -15.21 -18.79 -6.70
N ILE A 177 -14.38 -18.26 -7.59
CA ILE A 177 -14.27 -16.82 -7.79
C ILE A 177 -15.29 -16.40 -8.83
N LEU A 178 -16.29 -15.62 -8.43
CA LEU A 178 -17.27 -15.04 -9.35
C LEU A 178 -16.71 -13.68 -9.85
N PRO A 179 -16.41 -13.55 -11.15
CA PRO A 179 -15.70 -12.38 -11.67
C PRO A 179 -16.40 -11.02 -11.47
N LEU A 180 -17.70 -11.02 -11.18
CA LEU A 180 -18.52 -9.82 -10.99
C LEU A 180 -18.79 -9.46 -9.51
N LEU A 181 -18.42 -10.33 -8.56
CA LEU A 181 -18.79 -10.17 -7.15
C LEU A 181 -17.62 -10.15 -6.17
N GLY A 182 -16.44 -10.29 -6.64
CA GLY A 182 -15.27 -10.23 -5.78
C GLY A 182 -14.05 -10.88 -6.43
N GLY A 183 -12.97 -10.31 -6.18
CA GLY A 183 -11.66 -10.74 -6.60
C GLY A 183 -10.86 -9.55 -7.07
N SER A 184 -9.97 -9.17 -6.26
CA SER A 184 -8.86 -8.28 -6.58
C SER A 184 -7.92 -8.91 -7.58
#